data_83c07eeaf91e8d20ee62d0d0bfaf1287
#
_entry.id   83c07eeaf91e8d20ee62d0d0bfaf1287
#
_cell.length_a   1.000
_cell.length_b   1.000
_cell.length_c   1.000
_cell.angle_alpha   90.00
_cell.angle_beta   90.00
_cell.angle_gamma   90.00
#
_symmetry.space_group_name_H-M   'P 1'
#
loop_
_entity.id
_entity.type
_entity.pdbx_description
1 polymer ?
#
loop_
_entity_poly.entity_id
_entity_poly.type
_entity_poly.pdbx_seq_one_letter_code
_entity_poly.pdbx_strand_id
1 'polypeptide(L)'
;YGVGFIKNKYVGRTFIQGSQAQRESSVRIKLNAISSTVAGKRVVLVDDSIVRGTTSARTIKLLRDAGAKEVHYRISAPPFAHPCYFGTDIPDEKDLIATGHTVEEIRQIVGADSLGYLSIEHVTQLAIHSKCGFCTGCFTGHYPVPAPNETMDIVYDKPLSQSQTKKRL
;
A
#
# COMPACT_ATOMS: atom_id res chain seq x y z
N TYR A 1 1.86 22.53 -7.28
CA TYR A 1 2.47 21.73 -6.20
C TYR A 1 2.27 22.40 -4.84
N GLY A 2 1.99 21.61 -3.81
CA GLY A 2 1.84 22.09 -2.44
C GLY A 2 2.03 20.95 -1.43
N VAL A 3 2.39 21.32 -0.19
CA VAL A 3 2.51 20.36 0.92
C VAL A 3 1.14 20.24 1.58
N GLY A 4 0.46 19.13 1.31
CA GLY A 4 -0.88 18.86 1.86
C GLY A 4 -0.88 18.12 3.19
N PHE A 5 0.25 17.48 3.58
CA PHE A 5 0.39 16.72 4.81
C PHE A 5 1.65 17.05 5.58
N ILE A 6 1.56 16.98 6.90
CA ILE A 6 2.71 16.93 7.81
C ILE A 6 2.78 15.53 8.41
N LYS A 7 3.96 14.91 8.31
CA LYS A 7 4.24 13.61 8.93
C LYS A 7 4.84 13.81 10.32
N ASN A 8 4.25 13.16 11.31
CA ASN A 8 4.86 13.08 12.64
C ASN A 8 6.06 12.12 12.60
N LYS A 9 7.26 12.65 12.79
CA LYS A 9 8.52 11.88 12.73
C LYS A 9 8.70 10.90 13.91
N TYR A 10 8.01 11.13 15.03
CA TYR A 10 8.09 10.28 16.21
C TYR A 10 7.26 8.99 16.14
N VAL A 11 6.40 8.86 15.12
CA VAL A 11 5.59 7.66 14.90
C VAL A 11 6.24 6.80 13.83
N GLY A 12 6.69 5.61 14.22
CA GLY A 12 7.32 4.63 13.34
C GLY A 12 6.38 4.01 12.29
N ARG A 13 6.85 2.95 11.61
CA ARG A 13 6.06 2.23 10.60
C ARG A 13 4.91 1.47 11.26
N THR A 14 3.66 1.77 10.86
CA THR A 14 2.44 1.27 11.52
C THR A 14 2.04 -0.15 11.12
N PHE A 15 2.59 -0.70 10.03
CA PHE A 15 2.28 -2.06 9.58
C PHE A 15 2.98 -3.17 10.38
N ILE A 16 3.91 -2.83 11.29
CA ILE A 16 4.57 -3.76 12.21
C ILE A 16 3.72 -4.01 13.48
N GLN A 17 2.61 -3.28 13.66
CA GLN A 17 1.76 -3.39 14.86
C GLN A 17 0.70 -4.48 14.71
N GLY A 18 0.51 -5.28 15.76
CA GLY A 18 -0.21 -6.55 15.75
C GLY A 18 -1.74 -6.49 15.61
N SER A 19 -2.42 -5.35 15.92
CA SER A 19 -3.88 -5.28 15.85
C SER A 19 -4.39 -4.21 14.87
N GLN A 20 -5.57 -4.47 14.29
CA GLN A 20 -6.24 -3.55 13.35
C GLN A 20 -6.53 -2.19 14.01
N ALA A 21 -7.05 -2.19 15.24
CA ALA A 21 -7.36 -0.97 15.98
C ALA A 21 -6.11 -0.12 16.30
N GLN A 22 -4.97 -0.76 16.59
CA GLN A 22 -3.70 -0.07 16.80
C GLN A 22 -3.16 0.54 15.51
N ARG A 23 -3.27 -0.17 14.38
CA ARG A 23 -2.92 0.34 13.05
C ARG A 23 -3.75 1.57 12.69
N GLU A 24 -5.04 1.53 12.97
CA GLU A 24 -5.96 2.63 12.73
C GLU A 24 -5.64 3.87 13.55
N SER A 25 -5.40 3.75 14.83
CA SER A 25 -4.99 4.85 15.71
C SER A 25 -3.64 5.46 15.29
N SER A 26 -2.67 4.60 14.97
CA SER A 26 -1.31 5.02 14.62
C SER A 26 -1.21 5.82 13.31
N VAL A 27 -2.08 5.56 12.31
CA VAL A 27 -2.12 6.37 11.08
C VAL A 27 -2.65 7.79 11.39
N ARG A 28 -3.61 7.94 12.32
CA ARG A 28 -4.14 9.25 12.75
C ARG A 28 -3.06 10.15 13.36
N ILE A 29 -2.14 9.55 14.11
CA ILE A 29 -1.05 10.28 14.77
C ILE A 29 0.09 10.59 13.79
N LYS A 30 0.19 9.82 12.69
CA LYS A 30 1.32 9.89 11.75
C LYS A 30 1.19 10.97 10.69
N LEU A 31 -0.01 11.22 10.17
CA LEU A 31 -0.27 12.17 9.09
C LEU A 31 -1.34 13.17 9.54
N ASN A 32 -1.06 14.46 9.36
CA ASN A 32 -2.01 15.54 9.57
C ASN A 32 -2.15 16.32 8.28
N ALA A 33 -3.37 16.49 7.79
CA ALA A 33 -3.65 17.32 6.62
C ALA A 33 -3.55 18.81 6.99
N ILE A 34 -2.99 19.60 6.07
CA ILE A 34 -2.84 21.05 6.24
C ILE A 34 -4.06 21.74 5.61
N SER A 35 -5.05 22.08 6.43
CA SER A 35 -6.30 22.70 5.96
C SER A 35 -6.07 23.95 5.12
N SER A 36 -5.14 24.83 5.49
CA SER A 36 -4.82 26.05 4.72
C SER A 36 -4.33 25.75 3.29
N THR A 37 -3.75 24.56 3.07
CA THR A 37 -3.30 24.13 1.75
C THR A 37 -4.40 23.47 0.93
N VAL A 38 -5.30 22.70 1.55
CA VAL A 38 -6.24 21.81 0.84
C VAL A 38 -7.70 22.28 0.86
N ALA A 39 -8.11 23.10 1.85
CA ALA A 39 -9.51 23.51 1.99
C ALA A 39 -10.04 24.22 0.73
N GLY A 40 -11.23 23.80 0.28
CA GLY A 40 -11.91 24.34 -0.90
C GLY A 40 -11.27 23.96 -2.24
N LYS A 41 -10.19 23.16 -2.25
CA LYS A 41 -9.44 22.84 -3.48
C LYS A 41 -9.77 21.46 -4.01
N ARG A 42 -9.55 21.30 -5.32
CA ARG A 42 -9.46 20.00 -6.00
C ARG A 42 -8.01 19.53 -5.85
N VAL A 43 -7.83 18.42 -5.15
CA VAL A 43 -6.51 17.90 -4.79
C VAL A 43 -6.16 16.70 -5.67
N VAL A 44 -4.98 16.70 -6.29
CA VAL A 44 -4.38 15.49 -6.84
C VAL A 44 -3.43 14.94 -5.78
N LEU A 45 -3.79 13.78 -5.22
CA LEU A 45 -2.97 13.04 -4.28
C LEU A 45 -2.17 11.97 -5.03
N VAL A 46 -0.84 12.01 -4.91
CA VAL A 46 0.06 11.00 -5.49
C VAL A 46 0.61 10.12 -4.38
N ASP A 47 0.53 8.80 -4.58
CA ASP A 47 1.04 7.81 -3.62
C ASP A 47 1.79 6.69 -4.36
N ASP A 48 2.53 5.85 -3.63
CA ASP A 48 3.33 4.78 -4.21
C ASP A 48 2.48 3.57 -4.62
N SER A 49 1.56 3.12 -3.78
CA SER A 49 0.82 1.87 -3.98
C SER A 49 -0.48 1.79 -3.18
N ILE A 50 -1.42 0.94 -3.65
CA ILE A 50 -2.57 0.49 -2.86
C ILE A 50 -2.46 -1.03 -2.72
N VAL A 51 -2.34 -1.51 -1.47
CA VAL A 51 -2.32 -2.94 -1.16
C VAL A 51 -3.70 -3.37 -0.62
N ARG A 52 -4.05 -2.98 0.60
CA ARG A 52 -5.32 -3.32 1.27
C ARG A 52 -6.39 -2.22 1.14
N GLY A 53 -6.02 -1.03 0.68
CA GLY A 53 -6.92 0.13 0.56
C GLY A 53 -7.23 0.89 1.85
N THR A 54 -7.03 0.29 3.02
CA THR A 54 -7.37 0.90 4.32
C THR A 54 -6.59 2.18 4.62
N THR A 55 -5.29 2.20 4.34
CA THR A 55 -4.45 3.39 4.49
C THR A 55 -4.87 4.49 3.52
N SER A 56 -5.15 4.11 2.27
CA SER A 56 -5.59 5.02 1.22
C SER A 56 -6.92 5.69 1.56
N ALA A 57 -7.93 4.90 1.95
CA ALA A 57 -9.24 5.42 2.39
C ALA A 57 -9.10 6.44 3.52
N ARG A 58 -8.21 6.15 4.47
CA ARG A 58 -7.96 7.04 5.61
C ARG A 58 -7.24 8.32 5.20
N THR A 59 -6.25 8.23 4.34
CA THR A 59 -5.52 9.40 3.83
C THR A 59 -6.46 10.34 3.06
N ILE A 60 -7.35 9.78 2.23
CA ILE A 60 -8.38 10.53 1.51
C ILE A 60 -9.37 11.17 2.50
N LYS A 61 -9.82 10.41 3.52
CA LYS A 61 -10.68 10.96 4.56
C LYS A 61 -10.05 12.14 5.29
N LEU A 62 -8.76 12.08 5.62
CA LEU A 62 -8.05 13.22 6.25
C LEU A 62 -8.07 14.48 5.38
N LEU A 63 -7.93 14.34 4.05
CA LEU A 63 -8.05 15.48 3.13
C LEU A 63 -9.48 16.03 3.09
N ARG A 64 -10.50 15.15 3.08
CA ARG A 64 -11.90 15.55 3.13
C ARG A 64 -12.21 16.30 4.44
N ASP A 65 -11.79 15.75 5.57
CA ASP A 65 -11.99 16.34 6.89
C ASP A 65 -11.28 17.70 7.00
N ALA A 66 -10.17 17.90 6.27
CA ALA A 66 -9.45 19.18 6.16
C ALA A 66 -10.09 20.16 5.15
N GLY A 67 -11.20 19.79 4.51
CA GLY A 67 -11.99 20.66 3.63
C GLY A 67 -11.65 20.56 2.14
N ALA A 68 -10.94 19.54 1.68
CA ALA A 68 -10.74 19.31 0.26
C ALA A 68 -12.08 19.11 -0.48
N LYS A 69 -12.28 19.83 -1.61
CA LYS A 69 -13.50 19.75 -2.41
C LYS A 69 -13.56 18.46 -3.21
N GLU A 70 -12.46 18.09 -3.83
CA GLU A 70 -12.29 16.86 -4.59
C GLU A 70 -10.91 16.25 -4.29
N VAL A 71 -10.82 14.91 -4.34
CA VAL A 71 -9.56 14.16 -4.18
C VAL A 71 -9.40 13.19 -5.33
N HIS A 72 -8.46 13.50 -6.22
CA HIS A 72 -8.08 12.69 -7.37
C HIS A 72 -6.83 11.89 -7.01
N TYR A 73 -6.96 10.56 -6.87
CA TYR A 73 -5.88 9.72 -6.39
C TYR A 73 -5.10 9.12 -7.56
N ARG A 74 -3.77 9.26 -7.53
CA ARG A 74 -2.85 8.76 -8.56
C ARG A 74 -1.78 7.91 -7.93
N ILE A 75 -1.68 6.66 -8.40
CA ILE A 75 -0.76 5.66 -7.87
C ILE A 75 0.36 5.47 -8.85
N SER A 76 1.61 5.58 -8.36
CA SER A 76 2.82 5.45 -9.16
C SER A 76 3.28 3.99 -9.39
N ALA A 77 2.41 3.03 -9.08
CA ALA A 77 2.58 1.61 -9.39
C ALA A 77 1.33 1.07 -10.10
N PRO A 78 1.43 -0.07 -10.81
CA PRO A 78 0.28 -0.86 -11.24
C PRO A 78 -0.48 -1.44 -10.03
N PRO A 79 -1.72 -1.95 -10.21
CA PRO A 79 -2.42 -2.69 -9.17
C PRO A 79 -1.62 -3.91 -8.73
N PHE A 80 -1.51 -4.12 -7.42
CA PHE A 80 -0.95 -5.36 -6.86
C PHE A 80 -1.97 -6.48 -6.98
N ALA A 81 -1.77 -7.38 -7.93
CA ALA A 81 -2.66 -8.51 -8.22
C ALA A 81 -2.15 -9.85 -7.65
N HIS A 82 -0.87 -9.92 -7.24
CA HIS A 82 -0.23 -11.14 -6.76
C HIS A 82 0.64 -10.88 -5.53
N PRO A 83 0.86 -11.88 -4.65
CA PRO A 83 1.76 -11.77 -3.51
C PRO A 83 3.19 -11.44 -3.94
N CYS A 84 4.00 -10.89 -3.03
CA CYS A 84 5.42 -10.71 -3.24
C CYS A 84 6.22 -11.71 -2.41
N TYR A 85 7.07 -12.51 -3.08
CA TYR A 85 7.93 -13.51 -2.42
C TYR A 85 9.36 -13.01 -2.19
N PHE A 86 9.70 -11.78 -2.59
CA PHE A 86 11.07 -11.30 -2.70
C PHE A 86 11.37 -10.01 -1.90
N GLY A 87 10.57 -9.69 -0.91
CA GLY A 87 10.93 -8.62 0.01
C GLY A 87 9.88 -7.55 0.29
N THR A 88 8.76 -7.53 -0.42
CA THR A 88 7.60 -6.72 -0.02
C THR A 88 6.69 -7.56 0.86
N ASP A 89 6.24 -7.02 1.99
CA ASP A 89 5.33 -7.70 2.94
C ASP A 89 3.90 -7.76 2.38
N ILE A 90 3.71 -8.63 1.39
CA ILE A 90 2.42 -8.94 0.76
C ILE A 90 2.32 -10.47 0.67
N PRO A 91 1.95 -11.15 1.78
CA PRO A 91 2.03 -12.60 1.86
C PRO A 91 0.86 -13.34 1.22
N ASP A 92 -0.32 -12.71 1.09
CA ASP A 92 -1.55 -13.40 0.73
C ASP A 92 -2.38 -12.60 -0.28
N GLU A 93 -2.88 -13.27 -1.31
CA GLU A 93 -3.76 -12.67 -2.33
C GLU A 93 -5.06 -12.11 -1.75
N LYS A 94 -5.62 -12.73 -0.72
CA LYS A 94 -6.85 -12.26 -0.06
C LYS A 94 -6.71 -10.88 0.59
N ASP A 95 -5.47 -10.47 0.87
CA ASP A 95 -5.16 -9.15 1.44
C ASP A 95 -5.04 -8.05 0.36
N LEU A 96 -5.02 -8.45 -0.91
CA LEU A 96 -4.86 -7.54 -2.04
C LEU A 96 -6.22 -7.03 -2.53
N ILE A 97 -6.47 -5.75 -2.40
CA ILE A 97 -7.74 -5.16 -2.84
C ILE A 97 -7.97 -5.35 -4.36
N ALA A 98 -6.88 -5.38 -5.15
CA ALA A 98 -6.96 -5.46 -6.61
C ALA A 98 -7.31 -6.87 -7.13
N THR A 99 -7.22 -7.93 -6.31
CA THR A 99 -7.61 -9.29 -6.72
C THR A 99 -9.11 -9.50 -6.73
N GLY A 100 -9.86 -8.76 -5.91
CA GLY A 100 -11.30 -8.92 -5.77
C GLY A 100 -12.13 -7.76 -6.30
N HIS A 101 -11.49 -6.66 -6.78
CA HIS A 101 -12.20 -5.45 -7.14
C HIS A 101 -11.65 -4.80 -8.40
N THR A 102 -12.55 -4.24 -9.21
CA THR A 102 -12.19 -3.36 -10.32
C THR A 102 -11.63 -2.02 -9.83
N VAL A 103 -10.95 -1.29 -10.70
CA VAL A 103 -10.41 0.04 -10.37
C VAL A 103 -11.51 0.99 -9.90
N GLU A 104 -12.71 0.90 -10.48
CA GLU A 104 -13.84 1.73 -10.10
C GLU A 104 -14.38 1.36 -8.70
N GLU A 105 -14.46 0.09 -8.37
CA GLU A 105 -14.82 -0.37 -7.02
C GLU A 105 -13.77 0.06 -5.98
N ILE A 106 -12.49 -0.08 -6.31
CA ILE A 106 -11.41 0.42 -5.44
C ILE A 106 -11.54 1.92 -5.23
N ARG A 107 -11.83 2.70 -6.28
CA ARG A 107 -12.09 4.14 -6.19
C ARG A 107 -13.17 4.45 -5.16
N GLN A 108 -14.28 3.71 -5.23
CA GLN A 108 -15.40 3.87 -4.30
C GLN A 108 -15.02 3.48 -2.87
N ILE A 109 -14.34 2.36 -2.68
CA ILE A 109 -13.88 1.87 -1.37
C ILE A 109 -12.96 2.89 -0.70
N VAL A 110 -12.01 3.47 -1.44
CA VAL A 110 -11.08 4.46 -0.87
C VAL A 110 -11.68 5.87 -0.76
N GLY A 111 -12.84 6.12 -1.39
CA GLY A 111 -13.57 7.40 -1.31
C GLY A 111 -12.99 8.51 -2.17
N ALA A 112 -12.28 8.18 -3.25
CA ALA A 112 -11.72 9.13 -4.19
C ALA A 112 -12.74 9.57 -5.25
N ASP A 113 -12.62 10.80 -5.78
CA ASP A 113 -13.41 11.28 -6.92
C ASP A 113 -12.92 10.66 -8.23
N SER A 114 -11.63 10.38 -8.33
CA SER A 114 -11.07 9.57 -9.41
C SER A 114 -9.83 8.81 -8.93
N LEU A 115 -9.61 7.64 -9.51
CA LEU A 115 -8.44 6.79 -9.25
C LEU A 115 -7.74 6.47 -10.57
N GLY A 116 -6.41 6.54 -10.57
CA GLY A 116 -5.59 6.11 -11.69
C GLY A 116 -4.29 5.47 -11.21
N TYR A 117 -3.94 4.37 -11.86
CA TYR A 117 -2.69 3.64 -11.66
C TYR A 117 -1.72 3.91 -12.79
N LEU A 118 -0.43 3.77 -12.51
CA LEU A 118 0.58 3.68 -13.58
C LEU A 118 0.43 2.32 -14.28
N SER A 119 0.58 2.27 -15.60
CA SER A 119 0.52 0.99 -16.32
C SER A 119 1.83 0.21 -16.19
N ILE A 120 1.77 -1.11 -16.43
CA ILE A 120 2.96 -1.99 -16.41
C ILE A 120 3.98 -1.52 -17.46
N GLU A 121 3.53 -1.12 -18.65
CA GLU A 121 4.41 -0.61 -19.71
C GLU A 121 5.17 0.63 -19.25
N HIS A 122 4.50 1.57 -18.58
CA HIS A 122 5.17 2.78 -18.09
C HIS A 122 6.12 2.49 -16.93
N VAL A 123 5.79 1.56 -16.03
CA VAL A 123 6.72 1.13 -14.97
C VAL A 123 7.98 0.50 -15.57
N THR A 124 7.84 -0.36 -16.59
CA THR A 124 9.01 -0.98 -17.24
C THR A 124 9.88 0.03 -17.96
N GLN A 125 9.31 1.11 -18.50
CA GLN A 125 10.07 2.21 -19.10
C GLN A 125 10.99 2.95 -18.12
N LEU A 126 10.70 2.93 -16.81
CA LEU A 126 11.58 3.54 -15.81
C LEU A 126 12.95 2.86 -15.75
N ALA A 127 13.05 1.60 -16.18
CA ALA A 127 14.29 0.82 -16.21
C ALA A 127 15.06 0.91 -17.56
N ILE A 128 14.66 1.77 -18.48
CA ILE A 128 15.24 1.82 -19.84
C ILE A 128 16.76 2.05 -19.86
N HIS A 129 17.30 2.68 -18.83
CA HIS A 129 18.73 2.93 -18.67
C HIS A 129 19.42 1.93 -17.73
N SER A 130 18.68 0.97 -17.15
CA SER A 130 19.27 -0.05 -16.30
C SER A 130 19.92 -1.16 -17.15
N LYS A 131 21.01 -1.75 -16.62
CA LYS A 131 21.69 -2.88 -17.26
C LYS A 131 20.95 -4.21 -17.10
N CYS A 132 19.95 -4.26 -16.26
CA CYS A 132 19.11 -5.43 -15.99
C CYS A 132 17.65 -4.99 -15.86
N GLY A 133 16.73 -5.92 -16.11
CA GLY A 133 15.32 -5.73 -15.80
C GLY A 133 15.05 -5.73 -14.30
N PHE A 134 13.80 -5.51 -13.92
CA PHE A 134 13.33 -5.66 -12.55
C PHE A 134 12.10 -6.56 -12.49
N CYS A 135 11.86 -7.14 -11.33
CA CYS A 135 10.73 -8.02 -11.11
C CYS A 135 9.41 -7.25 -11.16
N THR A 136 8.45 -7.77 -11.92
CA THR A 136 7.06 -7.28 -12.00
C THR A 136 6.06 -8.33 -11.49
N GLY A 137 6.52 -9.36 -10.78
CA GLY A 137 5.72 -10.51 -10.39
C GLY A 137 4.46 -10.14 -9.60
N CYS A 138 4.53 -9.19 -8.68
CA CYS A 138 3.36 -8.72 -7.91
C CYS A 138 2.28 -8.03 -8.77
N PHE A 139 2.60 -7.61 -9.99
CA PHE A 139 1.66 -7.02 -10.93
C PHE A 139 1.17 -8.02 -11.99
N THR A 140 2.03 -8.96 -12.40
CA THR A 140 1.83 -9.82 -13.59
C THR A 140 1.66 -11.30 -13.26
N GLY A 141 2.03 -11.75 -12.06
CA GLY A 141 2.14 -13.17 -11.71
C GLY A 141 3.36 -13.89 -12.28
N HIS A 142 4.21 -13.19 -13.05
CA HIS A 142 5.43 -13.77 -13.64
C HIS A 142 6.65 -13.41 -12.80
N TYR A 143 7.20 -14.40 -12.10
CA TYR A 143 8.32 -14.22 -11.18
C TYR A 143 9.64 -14.66 -11.84
N PRO A 144 10.80 -14.04 -11.48
CA PRO A 144 12.10 -14.39 -12.04
C PRO A 144 12.62 -15.78 -11.62
N VAL A 145 12.06 -16.32 -10.54
CA VAL A 145 12.30 -17.69 -10.06
C VAL A 145 10.94 -18.30 -9.66
N PRO A 146 10.81 -19.63 -9.61
CA PRO A 146 9.57 -20.26 -9.18
C PRO A 146 9.12 -19.74 -7.82
N ALA A 147 7.83 -19.39 -7.70
CA ALA A 147 7.23 -19.06 -6.42
C ALA A 147 7.34 -20.25 -5.44
N PRO A 148 7.48 -20.02 -4.13
CA PRO A 148 7.46 -21.09 -3.14
C PRO A 148 6.18 -21.93 -3.30
N ASN A 149 6.30 -23.26 -3.39
CA ASN A 149 5.15 -24.12 -3.39
C ASN A 149 4.48 -24.08 -2.00
N GLU A 150 3.18 -24.32 -1.93
CA GLU A 150 2.39 -24.38 -0.67
C GLU A 150 2.95 -25.40 0.36
N THR A 151 3.79 -26.33 -0.08
CA THR A 151 4.48 -27.31 0.76
C THR A 151 5.74 -26.79 1.45
N MET A 152 6.27 -25.64 1.02
CA MET A 152 7.28 -24.94 1.81
C MET A 152 6.55 -24.21 2.94
N ASP A 153 6.62 -24.78 4.15
CA ASP A 153 6.29 -24.04 5.37
C ASP A 153 7.02 -22.71 5.33
N ILE A 154 6.31 -21.64 4.94
CA ILE A 154 6.86 -20.29 4.97
C ILE A 154 7.03 -19.94 6.44
N VAL A 155 8.24 -20.14 6.94
CA VAL A 155 8.66 -19.94 8.35
C VAL A 155 8.51 -18.48 8.80
N TYR A 156 8.02 -17.60 7.92
CA TYR A 156 7.91 -16.16 8.17
C TYR A 156 6.71 -15.73 9.03
N ASP A 157 5.74 -16.63 9.28
CA ASP A 157 4.51 -16.28 10.01
C ASP A 157 4.51 -16.66 11.50
N LYS A 158 5.59 -17.23 12.02
CA LYS A 158 5.68 -17.50 13.46
C LYS A 158 6.39 -16.35 14.16
N PRO A 159 5.69 -15.62 15.07
CA PRO A 159 6.37 -14.63 15.93
C PRO A 159 7.58 -15.30 16.60
N LEU A 160 8.73 -14.62 16.60
CA LEU A 160 9.96 -15.10 17.21
C LEU A 160 9.81 -15.58 18.67
N SER A 161 8.76 -15.12 19.36
CA SER A 161 8.39 -15.53 20.72
C SER A 161 7.85 -16.96 20.84
N GLN A 162 7.43 -17.61 19.74
CA GLN A 162 6.87 -18.98 19.77
C GLN A 162 7.91 -20.06 19.44
N SER A 163 9.10 -19.70 18.95
CA SER A 163 10.14 -20.69 18.60
C SER A 163 10.99 -21.17 19.79
N GLN A 164 10.86 -20.56 20.98
CA GLN A 164 11.71 -20.90 22.14
C GLN A 164 11.05 -21.78 23.19
N THR A 165 9.77 -22.19 23.05
CA THR A 165 9.06 -22.91 24.11
C THR A 165 9.04 -24.44 23.93
N LYS A 166 9.74 -25.00 22.94
CA LYS A 166 9.81 -26.47 22.74
C LYS A 166 11.24 -26.99 22.66
N LYS A 167 12.07 -26.73 23.66
CA LYS A 167 13.27 -27.53 23.97
C LYS A 167 13.68 -27.30 25.40
N ARG A 168 12.95 -27.88 26.35
CA ARG A 168 13.42 -28.32 27.67
C ARG A 168 12.36 -29.19 28.32
N LEU A 169 12.40 -30.46 28.00
CA LEU A 169 12.06 -31.59 28.85
C LEU A 169 12.88 -32.78 28.37
#